data_4583746c93cbf191b9a6ccf87d459672
#
_entry.id   4583746c93cbf191b9a6ccf87d459672
#
_cell.length_a   1.000
_cell.length_b   1.000
_cell.length_c   1.000
_cell.angle_alpha   90.00
_cell.angle_beta   90.00
_cell.angle_gamma   90.00
#
_symmetry.space_group_name_H-M   'P 1'
#
loop_
_entity.id
_entity.type
_entity.pdbx_description
1 polymer ?
#
loop_
_entity_poly.entity_id
_entity_poly.type
_entity_poly.pdbx_seq_one_letter_code
_entity_poly.pdbx_strand_id
1 'polypeptide(L)'
;MPTIEIIGLGPAGDEFITDFTKQRIAAHQHRYLRTTQHPSAHLVADAISFDAHYESATSFDAVYARITEDLIAAALKFGAVLYAVPGSPLILERTVRLLLADPRVECIVQPAMGFLEVAWSRLGIDPIEQGVRLIDGHQFSTAAAGLSGPLLVAHCHANWVLSDIKLAAEDSAELSNDDMPVVILHHLGLADEAVITVPWSELDHTLEADHLTSIFIPALRSPVGRDLIAFHELARTLRRECPWDREQTHQSLTTYLLEETYEVVDALAALNIDDPASDEHLMEELGDLLYQIEFHAAIAEQQGRFTMGDIARGIHDKLVRRHPHVFASSRSEQEPDQAMLVQSWDDIKKAEKLAKGIIAGLFDDIPQATGSLAYASAVLKKAAKANLPITTTSQSLSDISDLGLHLLEVVAECRSRGIDPEVALRNVTNAQRLAAEQHLKA
;
A
#
# COMPACT_ATOMS: atom_id res chain seq x y z
N MET A 1 -26.15 29.72 -18.59
CA MET A 1 -26.16 28.64 -17.57
C MET A 1 -26.19 29.30 -16.21
N PRO A 2 -26.86 28.73 -15.20
CA PRO A 2 -26.79 29.28 -13.82
C PRO A 2 -25.35 29.26 -13.35
N THR A 3 -24.92 30.30 -12.60
CA THR A 3 -23.52 30.48 -12.24
C THR A 3 -23.34 30.48 -10.76
N ILE A 4 -22.31 29.78 -10.28
CA ILE A 4 -21.85 29.80 -8.90
C ILE A 4 -20.45 30.43 -8.89
N GLU A 5 -20.33 31.64 -8.34
CA GLU A 5 -19.03 32.23 -8.11
C GLU A 5 -18.50 31.80 -6.74
N ILE A 6 -17.31 31.22 -6.74
CA ILE A 6 -16.70 30.63 -5.54
C ILE A 6 -15.49 31.48 -5.14
N ILE A 7 -15.49 31.95 -3.89
CA ILE A 7 -14.42 32.77 -3.33
C ILE A 7 -13.84 32.13 -2.08
N GLY A 8 -12.59 32.40 -1.79
CA GLY A 8 -11.94 32.03 -0.53
C GLY A 8 -11.87 33.22 0.43
N LEU A 9 -12.09 32.93 1.70
CA LEU A 9 -12.00 33.90 2.81
C LEU A 9 -10.60 33.97 3.45
N GLY A 10 -9.60 33.39 2.79
CA GLY A 10 -8.25 33.35 3.35
C GLY A 10 -8.11 32.37 4.52
N PRO A 11 -6.91 32.24 5.05
CA PRO A 11 -6.61 31.27 6.13
C PRO A 11 -7.01 31.78 7.53
N ALA A 12 -7.26 33.07 7.69
CA ALA A 12 -7.50 33.69 9.01
C ALA A 12 -8.33 34.97 8.90
N GLY A 13 -7.81 36.12 9.39
CA GLY A 13 -8.51 37.40 9.48
C GLY A 13 -8.57 38.19 8.17
N ASP A 14 -9.10 39.40 8.25
CA ASP A 14 -9.39 40.32 7.14
C ASP A 14 -8.13 40.77 6.38
N GLU A 15 -6.98 40.70 7.03
CA GLU A 15 -5.65 40.99 6.46
C GLU A 15 -5.26 40.08 5.32
N PHE A 16 -5.88 38.89 5.25
CA PHE A 16 -5.66 37.93 4.18
C PHE A 16 -6.68 38.02 3.05
N ILE A 17 -7.65 38.94 3.16
CA ILE A 17 -8.69 39.14 2.15
C ILE A 17 -8.30 40.26 1.19
N THR A 18 -8.27 39.95 -0.10
CA THR A 18 -7.97 40.94 -1.12
C THR A 18 -9.16 41.90 -1.35
N ASP A 19 -8.87 43.12 -1.81
CA ASP A 19 -9.92 44.07 -2.20
C ASP A 19 -10.76 43.50 -3.37
N PHE A 20 -10.16 42.69 -4.22
CA PHE A 20 -10.91 42.01 -5.28
C PHE A 20 -11.95 41.05 -4.69
N THR A 21 -11.60 40.25 -3.70
CA THR A 21 -12.55 39.37 -3.01
C THR A 21 -13.69 40.15 -2.38
N LYS A 22 -13.40 41.29 -1.71
CA LYS A 22 -14.42 42.17 -1.12
C LYS A 22 -15.36 42.74 -2.18
N GLN A 23 -14.84 43.14 -3.35
CA GLN A 23 -15.64 43.58 -4.49
C GLN A 23 -16.54 42.46 -5.01
N ARG A 24 -16.06 41.23 -5.11
CA ARG A 24 -16.90 40.08 -5.55
C ARG A 24 -18.01 39.78 -4.56
N ILE A 25 -17.74 39.83 -3.25
CA ILE A 25 -18.78 39.71 -2.22
C ILE A 25 -19.86 40.74 -2.43
N ALA A 26 -19.48 42.03 -2.59
CA ALA A 26 -20.43 43.13 -2.76
C ALA A 26 -21.26 43.03 -4.06
N ALA A 27 -20.72 42.41 -5.10
CA ALA A 27 -21.40 42.28 -6.38
C ALA A 27 -22.56 41.27 -6.40
N HIS A 28 -22.67 40.41 -5.40
CA HIS A 28 -23.69 39.36 -5.35
C HIS A 28 -24.76 39.65 -4.32
N GLN A 29 -26.03 39.47 -4.69
CA GLN A 29 -27.15 39.60 -3.80
C GLN A 29 -27.41 38.29 -3.00
N HIS A 30 -27.22 37.14 -3.64
CA HIS A 30 -27.46 35.83 -3.07
C HIS A 30 -26.12 35.21 -2.67
N ARG A 31 -25.85 35.16 -1.37
CA ARG A 31 -24.58 34.76 -0.78
C ARG A 31 -24.77 33.55 0.11
N TYR A 32 -23.84 32.61 -0.01
CA TYR A 32 -23.78 31.39 0.76
C TYR A 32 -22.42 31.28 1.40
N LEU A 33 -22.38 30.78 2.63
CA LEU A 33 -21.18 30.65 3.43
C LEU A 33 -21.05 29.21 3.93
N ARG A 34 -19.89 28.62 3.75
CA ARG A 34 -19.65 27.26 4.22
C ARG A 34 -19.85 27.14 5.74
N THR A 35 -19.28 28.08 6.50
CA THR A 35 -19.38 28.13 7.97
C THR A 35 -19.24 29.56 8.47
N THR A 36 -19.97 29.90 9.53
CA THR A 36 -19.82 31.14 10.27
C THR A 36 -18.63 31.13 11.22
N GLN A 37 -18.01 29.97 11.44
CA GLN A 37 -16.87 29.79 12.34
C GLN A 37 -15.53 30.24 11.73
N HIS A 38 -15.56 31.15 10.77
CA HIS A 38 -14.36 31.74 10.18
C HIS A 38 -14.18 33.17 10.58
N PRO A 39 -12.97 33.65 10.95
CA PRO A 39 -12.74 35.03 11.44
C PRO A 39 -13.28 36.10 10.50
N SER A 40 -13.14 35.90 9.18
CA SER A 40 -13.62 36.83 8.13
C SER A 40 -15.06 36.57 7.65
N ALA A 41 -15.83 35.69 8.32
CA ALA A 41 -17.21 35.39 7.95
C ALA A 41 -18.11 36.62 7.94
N HIS A 42 -17.85 37.59 8.82
CA HIS A 42 -18.58 38.85 8.93
C HIS A 42 -18.53 39.72 7.66
N LEU A 43 -17.52 39.50 6.78
CA LEU A 43 -17.44 40.19 5.47
C LEU A 43 -18.50 39.72 4.49
N VAL A 44 -19.08 38.53 4.67
CA VAL A 44 -20.14 37.99 3.86
C VAL A 44 -21.48 38.16 4.60
N ALA A 45 -21.79 39.41 4.95
CA ALA A 45 -23.01 39.73 5.66
C ALA A 45 -24.25 39.20 4.91
N ASP A 46 -25.28 38.77 5.68
CA ASP A 46 -26.55 38.24 5.16
C ASP A 46 -26.42 36.95 4.33
N ALA A 47 -25.27 36.23 4.39
CA ALA A 47 -25.12 34.97 3.78
C ALA A 47 -25.90 33.83 4.49
N ILE A 48 -26.42 32.90 3.71
CA ILE A 48 -26.98 31.66 4.25
C ILE A 48 -25.82 30.73 4.58
N SER A 49 -25.67 30.38 5.86
CA SER A 49 -24.65 29.43 6.33
C SER A 49 -25.11 27.99 6.17
N PHE A 50 -24.15 27.09 5.94
CA PHE A 50 -24.37 25.65 5.90
C PHE A 50 -23.99 24.93 7.21
N ASP A 51 -23.76 25.64 8.31
CA ASP A 51 -23.41 25.06 9.61
C ASP A 51 -24.42 23.99 10.07
N ALA A 52 -25.72 24.21 9.83
CA ALA A 52 -26.77 23.25 10.18
C ALA A 52 -26.64 21.88 9.49
N HIS A 53 -25.99 21.81 8.34
CA HIS A 53 -25.73 20.53 7.67
C HIS A 53 -24.69 19.69 8.41
N TYR A 54 -23.71 20.34 9.02
CA TYR A 54 -22.69 19.67 9.84
C TYR A 54 -23.28 19.10 11.13
N GLU A 55 -24.27 19.79 11.73
CA GLU A 55 -24.92 19.33 12.95
C GLU A 55 -25.85 18.14 12.74
N SER A 56 -26.42 17.99 11.54
CA SER A 56 -27.50 17.01 11.26
C SER A 56 -27.04 15.77 10.48
N ALA A 57 -25.84 15.77 9.91
CA ALA A 57 -25.40 14.68 9.03
C ALA A 57 -24.65 13.59 9.79
N THR A 58 -24.74 12.34 9.26
CA THR A 58 -24.07 11.17 9.80
C THR A 58 -22.65 10.98 9.24
N SER A 59 -22.28 11.72 8.17
CA SER A 59 -20.95 11.67 7.57
C SER A 59 -20.64 12.96 6.82
N PHE A 60 -19.37 13.31 6.71
CA PHE A 60 -18.92 14.48 5.94
C PHE A 60 -19.31 14.40 4.45
N ASP A 61 -19.31 13.21 3.86
CA ASP A 61 -19.74 13.03 2.48
C ASP A 61 -21.20 13.42 2.25
N ALA A 62 -22.07 13.11 3.20
CA ALA A 62 -23.48 13.52 3.17
C ALA A 62 -23.63 15.04 3.30
N VAL A 63 -22.79 15.71 4.13
CA VAL A 63 -22.75 17.16 4.24
C VAL A 63 -22.41 17.80 2.90
N TYR A 64 -21.29 17.38 2.31
CA TYR A 64 -20.82 17.97 1.05
C TYR A 64 -21.82 17.77 -0.10
N ALA A 65 -22.45 16.61 -0.17
CA ALA A 65 -23.49 16.33 -1.17
C ALA A 65 -24.71 17.27 -0.98
N ARG A 66 -25.17 17.49 0.24
CA ARG A 66 -26.28 18.39 0.55
C ARG A 66 -25.96 19.84 0.20
N ILE A 67 -24.78 20.33 0.62
CA ILE A 67 -24.34 21.70 0.28
C ILE A 67 -24.29 21.89 -1.24
N THR A 68 -23.77 20.88 -1.97
CA THR A 68 -23.72 20.92 -3.43
C THR A 68 -25.11 21.06 -4.04
N GLU A 69 -26.08 20.23 -3.63
CA GLU A 69 -27.45 20.29 -4.15
C GLU A 69 -28.15 21.62 -3.80
N ASP A 70 -27.98 22.15 -2.60
CA ASP A 70 -28.56 23.42 -2.18
C ASP A 70 -28.00 24.60 -3.00
N LEU A 71 -26.70 24.61 -3.25
CA LEU A 71 -26.06 25.64 -4.08
C LEU A 71 -26.51 25.56 -5.55
N ILE A 72 -26.65 24.36 -6.11
CA ILE A 72 -27.18 24.16 -7.45
C ILE A 72 -28.63 24.60 -7.55
N ALA A 73 -29.47 24.23 -6.57
CA ALA A 73 -30.87 24.66 -6.51
C ALA A 73 -30.99 26.19 -6.41
N ALA A 74 -30.12 26.82 -5.60
CA ALA A 74 -30.06 28.27 -5.48
C ALA A 74 -29.63 28.94 -6.80
N ALA A 75 -28.61 28.43 -7.48
CA ALA A 75 -28.16 28.95 -8.75
C ALA A 75 -29.25 28.81 -9.85
N LEU A 76 -29.95 27.68 -9.90
CA LEU A 76 -31.08 27.48 -10.81
C LEU A 76 -32.21 28.44 -10.51
N LYS A 77 -32.46 28.80 -9.24
CA LYS A 77 -33.53 29.74 -8.87
C LYS A 77 -33.19 31.17 -9.11
N PHE A 78 -31.97 31.61 -8.84
CA PHE A 78 -31.57 33.01 -8.81
C PHE A 78 -30.69 33.43 -10.01
N GLY A 79 -30.23 32.47 -10.83
CA GLY A 79 -29.36 32.68 -11.97
C GLY A 79 -27.87 32.79 -11.62
N ALA A 80 -27.54 33.55 -10.58
CA ALA A 80 -26.16 33.70 -10.09
C ALA A 80 -26.12 33.76 -8.56
N VAL A 81 -25.20 33.03 -7.95
CA VAL A 81 -24.98 33.00 -6.51
C VAL A 81 -23.48 33.04 -6.18
N LEU A 82 -23.15 33.55 -5.00
CA LEU A 82 -21.80 33.51 -4.43
C LEU A 82 -21.72 32.42 -3.37
N TYR A 83 -20.67 31.62 -3.42
CA TYR A 83 -20.30 30.68 -2.37
C TYR A 83 -18.93 31.01 -1.79
N ALA A 84 -18.89 31.33 -0.51
CA ALA A 84 -17.67 31.67 0.22
C ALA A 84 -17.22 30.49 1.08
N VAL A 85 -15.94 30.14 0.98
CA VAL A 85 -15.31 29.03 1.70
C VAL A 85 -14.10 29.50 2.51
N PRO A 86 -13.74 28.85 3.60
CA PRO A 86 -12.48 29.07 4.32
C PRO A 86 -11.26 28.82 3.40
N GLY A 87 -10.17 29.53 3.61
CA GLY A 87 -8.93 29.33 2.89
C GLY A 87 -9.03 29.62 1.40
N SER A 88 -8.38 28.77 0.61
CA SER A 88 -8.39 28.78 -0.86
C SER A 88 -9.42 27.76 -1.40
N PRO A 89 -10.26 28.14 -2.37
CA PRO A 89 -11.35 27.28 -2.85
C PRO A 89 -10.95 25.93 -3.43
N LEU A 90 -9.71 25.78 -3.88
CA LEU A 90 -9.22 24.53 -4.48
C LEU A 90 -8.34 23.69 -3.54
N ILE A 91 -8.10 24.15 -2.33
CA ILE A 91 -7.30 23.44 -1.35
C ILE A 91 -8.21 22.80 -0.32
N LEU A 92 -8.30 21.45 -0.33
CA LEU A 92 -9.06 20.64 0.62
C LEU A 92 -10.58 20.94 0.67
N GLU A 93 -11.13 21.52 -0.41
CA GLU A 93 -12.54 21.88 -0.54
C GLU A 93 -13.32 20.88 -1.40
N ARG A 94 -13.89 19.86 -0.76
CA ARG A 94 -14.62 18.80 -1.47
C ARG A 94 -15.89 19.28 -2.16
N THR A 95 -16.65 20.20 -1.53
CA THR A 95 -17.86 20.77 -2.12
C THR A 95 -17.54 21.49 -3.44
N VAL A 96 -16.45 22.26 -3.47
CA VAL A 96 -16.02 22.96 -4.70
C VAL A 96 -15.69 21.97 -5.82
N ARG A 97 -15.03 20.86 -5.52
CA ARG A 97 -14.76 19.82 -6.52
C ARG A 97 -16.02 19.16 -7.07
N LEU A 98 -17.02 18.94 -6.21
CA LEU A 98 -18.31 18.39 -6.63
C LEU A 98 -19.07 19.37 -7.55
N LEU A 99 -19.09 20.66 -7.20
CA LEU A 99 -19.69 21.71 -8.03
C LEU A 99 -19.01 21.84 -9.39
N LEU A 100 -17.69 21.80 -9.45
CA LEU A 100 -16.92 21.87 -10.70
C LEU A 100 -17.18 20.69 -11.63
N ALA A 101 -17.55 19.55 -11.08
CA ALA A 101 -17.87 18.34 -11.85
C ALA A 101 -19.34 18.28 -12.30
N ASP A 102 -20.21 19.18 -11.82
CA ASP A 102 -21.63 19.12 -12.08
C ASP A 102 -22.02 19.92 -13.35
N PRO A 103 -22.64 19.28 -14.36
CA PRO A 103 -22.97 19.94 -15.62
C PRO A 103 -24.18 20.90 -15.54
N ARG A 104 -24.90 20.95 -14.42
CA ARG A 104 -26.09 21.81 -14.24
C ARG A 104 -25.75 23.28 -14.01
N VAL A 105 -24.53 23.59 -13.60
CA VAL A 105 -24.07 24.93 -13.24
C VAL A 105 -22.73 25.25 -13.89
N GLU A 106 -22.45 26.54 -14.04
CA GLU A 106 -21.12 27.05 -14.38
C GLU A 106 -20.46 27.59 -13.11
N CYS A 107 -19.26 27.09 -12.78
CA CYS A 107 -18.51 27.53 -11.61
C CYS A 107 -17.39 28.47 -12.01
N ILE A 108 -17.33 29.64 -11.37
CA ILE A 108 -16.25 30.62 -11.50
C ILE A 108 -15.48 30.63 -10.19
N VAL A 109 -14.30 30.02 -10.18
CA VAL A 109 -13.46 29.97 -8.96
C VAL A 109 -12.50 31.15 -8.97
N GLN A 110 -12.56 31.99 -7.93
CA GLN A 110 -11.64 33.09 -7.75
C GLN A 110 -10.42 32.67 -6.94
N PRO A 111 -9.21 33.12 -7.30
CA PRO A 111 -8.02 32.86 -6.53
C PRO A 111 -8.09 33.53 -5.14
N ALA A 112 -7.64 32.83 -4.13
CA ALA A 112 -7.56 33.35 -2.78
C ALA A 112 -6.31 32.79 -2.08
N MET A 113 -5.81 33.53 -1.11
CA MET A 113 -4.74 33.05 -0.23
C MET A 113 -5.24 31.87 0.62
N GLY A 114 -4.44 30.84 0.72
CA GLY A 114 -4.71 29.70 1.57
C GLY A 114 -3.72 29.61 2.74
N PHE A 115 -3.83 28.55 3.55
CA PHE A 115 -2.89 28.32 4.65
C PHE A 115 -1.48 28.00 4.15
N LEU A 116 -1.34 27.52 2.89
CA LEU A 116 -0.05 27.17 2.31
C LEU A 116 0.89 28.36 2.23
N GLU A 117 0.42 29.52 1.76
CA GLU A 117 1.23 30.72 1.63
C GLU A 117 1.69 31.23 3.02
N VAL A 118 0.84 31.07 4.04
CA VAL A 118 1.23 31.39 5.41
C VAL A 118 2.25 30.38 5.94
N ALA A 119 2.04 29.08 5.67
CA ALA A 119 2.98 28.04 6.07
C ALA A 119 4.37 28.26 5.49
N TRP A 120 4.48 28.57 4.19
CA TRP A 120 5.78 28.86 3.54
C TRP A 120 6.47 30.07 4.14
N SER A 121 5.67 31.13 4.45
CA SER A 121 6.19 32.32 5.10
C SER A 121 6.73 32.04 6.52
N ARG A 122 6.05 31.19 7.30
CA ARG A 122 6.47 30.82 8.66
C ARG A 122 7.66 29.88 8.67
N LEU A 123 7.71 28.98 7.72
CA LEU A 123 8.83 28.05 7.54
C LEU A 123 10.06 28.73 6.93
N GLY A 124 9.89 29.87 6.25
CA GLY A 124 10.98 30.58 5.55
C GLY A 124 11.55 29.80 4.36
N ILE A 125 10.71 29.06 3.66
CA ILE A 125 11.14 28.17 2.56
C ILE A 125 10.45 28.52 1.25
N ASP A 126 11.16 28.25 0.14
CA ASP A 126 10.57 28.15 -1.18
C ASP A 126 10.19 26.66 -1.43
N PRO A 127 8.87 26.32 -1.52
CA PRO A 127 8.44 24.95 -1.65
C PRO A 127 8.84 24.32 -3.00
N ILE A 128 9.08 25.13 -4.03
CA ILE A 128 9.49 24.64 -5.36
C ILE A 128 10.99 24.32 -5.35
N GLU A 129 11.80 25.23 -4.82
CA GLU A 129 13.26 25.02 -4.70
C GLU A 129 13.58 23.80 -3.84
N GLN A 130 12.84 23.63 -2.74
CA GLN A 130 13.04 22.48 -1.84
C GLN A 130 12.32 21.20 -2.28
N GLY A 131 11.47 21.27 -3.31
CA GLY A 131 10.71 20.12 -3.78
C GLY A 131 9.69 19.59 -2.78
N VAL A 132 9.04 20.48 -1.99
CA VAL A 132 8.09 20.09 -0.96
C VAL A 132 6.88 19.38 -1.58
N ARG A 133 6.52 18.22 -1.06
CA ARG A 133 5.30 17.51 -1.43
C ARG A 133 4.19 17.74 -0.43
N LEU A 134 2.97 17.90 -0.97
CA LEU A 134 1.75 18.06 -0.17
C LEU A 134 1.09 16.70 0.00
N ILE A 135 0.78 16.32 1.22
CA ILE A 135 0.19 15.02 1.56
C ILE A 135 -1.03 15.24 2.44
N ASP A 136 -2.07 14.45 2.22
CA ASP A 136 -3.21 14.33 3.13
C ASP A 136 -2.84 13.37 4.27
N GLY A 137 -3.01 13.79 5.54
CA GLY A 137 -2.65 13.01 6.72
C GLY A 137 -3.32 11.64 6.77
N HIS A 138 -4.56 11.52 6.30
CA HIS A 138 -5.27 10.24 6.23
C HIS A 138 -4.70 9.25 5.20
N GLN A 139 -3.90 9.73 4.26
CA GLN A 139 -3.27 8.90 3.24
C GLN A 139 -1.76 8.79 3.45
N PHE A 140 -1.25 9.27 4.59
CA PHE A 140 0.18 9.38 4.82
C PHE A 140 0.92 8.06 4.62
N SER A 141 0.45 6.95 5.18
CA SER A 141 1.08 5.64 5.08
C SER A 141 1.34 5.17 3.64
N THR A 142 0.46 5.53 2.71
CA THR A 142 0.59 5.17 1.29
C THR A 142 1.21 6.28 0.45
N ALA A 143 0.85 7.54 0.71
CA ALA A 143 1.29 8.68 -0.09
C ALA A 143 2.73 9.11 0.24
N ALA A 144 3.20 8.87 1.48
CA ALA A 144 4.56 9.14 1.90
C ALA A 144 5.53 7.96 1.66
N ALA A 145 5.01 6.78 1.28
CA ALA A 145 5.84 5.61 1.05
C ALA A 145 6.95 5.89 0.03
N GLY A 146 8.19 5.65 0.43
CA GLY A 146 9.37 5.90 -0.40
C GLY A 146 9.80 7.39 -0.51
N LEU A 147 9.12 8.31 0.18
CA LEU A 147 9.51 9.72 0.19
C LEU A 147 10.44 10.00 1.38
N SER A 148 11.49 10.76 1.12
CA SER A 148 12.43 11.21 2.17
C SER A 148 12.16 12.64 2.67
N GLY A 149 11.06 13.27 2.21
CA GLY A 149 10.75 14.68 2.47
C GLY A 149 11.49 15.64 1.52
N PRO A 150 11.30 16.97 1.69
CA PRO A 150 10.39 17.58 2.66
C PRO A 150 8.91 17.37 2.31
N LEU A 151 8.08 17.21 3.34
CA LEU A 151 6.63 16.98 3.20
C LEU A 151 5.86 18.04 3.99
N LEU A 152 4.80 18.59 3.43
CA LEU A 152 3.76 19.29 4.18
C LEU A 152 2.52 18.40 4.24
N VAL A 153 2.14 18.01 5.44
CA VAL A 153 1.00 17.11 5.70
C VAL A 153 -0.15 17.93 6.25
N ALA A 154 -1.26 17.94 5.55
CA ALA A 154 -2.49 18.62 5.94
C ALA A 154 -3.54 17.61 6.44
N HIS A 155 -4.68 18.10 6.96
CA HIS A 155 -5.72 17.28 7.60
C HIS A 155 -5.26 16.54 8.86
N CYS A 156 -4.35 17.13 9.62
CA CYS A 156 -3.92 16.63 10.93
C CYS A 156 -4.91 17.05 12.04
N HIS A 157 -6.20 16.79 11.84
CA HIS A 157 -7.29 17.39 12.59
C HIS A 157 -7.53 16.80 14.00
N ALA A 158 -6.76 15.82 14.41
CA ALA A 158 -6.84 15.18 15.72
C ALA A 158 -5.53 14.44 16.03
N ASN A 159 -5.24 14.28 17.33
CA ASN A 159 -4.01 13.62 17.77
C ASN A 159 -3.87 12.18 17.26
N TRP A 160 -4.98 11.45 17.09
CA TRP A 160 -4.92 10.10 16.52
C TRP A 160 -4.40 10.09 15.07
N VAL A 161 -4.66 11.16 14.27
CA VAL A 161 -4.06 11.27 12.92
C VAL A 161 -2.56 11.47 13.02
N LEU A 162 -2.09 12.28 13.97
CA LEU A 162 -0.66 12.47 14.22
C LEU A 162 0.00 11.17 14.69
N SER A 163 -0.68 10.39 15.54
CA SER A 163 -0.22 9.05 15.97
C SER A 163 -0.13 8.08 14.78
N ASP A 164 -1.13 8.06 13.89
CA ASP A 164 -1.10 7.21 12.69
C ASP A 164 0.05 7.58 11.75
N ILE A 165 0.32 8.90 11.57
CA ILE A 165 1.46 9.39 10.80
C ILE A 165 2.78 8.95 11.44
N LYS A 166 2.89 9.08 12.76
CA LYS A 166 4.06 8.67 13.54
C LYS A 166 4.34 7.18 13.37
N LEU A 167 3.34 6.33 13.60
CA LEU A 167 3.44 4.89 13.46
C LEU A 167 3.79 4.46 12.03
N ALA A 168 3.18 5.09 11.01
CA ALA A 168 3.45 4.77 9.62
C ALA A 168 4.89 5.10 9.19
N ALA A 169 5.57 6.02 9.89
CA ALA A 169 6.95 6.39 9.61
C ALA A 169 7.98 5.58 10.42
N GLU A 170 7.53 4.89 11.48
CA GLU A 170 8.38 4.11 12.41
C GLU A 170 8.48 2.61 12.04
N ASP A 171 8.07 2.22 10.84
CA ASP A 171 7.85 0.81 10.44
C ASP A 171 9.14 -0.06 10.38
N SER A 172 10.27 0.40 10.96
CA SER A 172 11.47 -0.42 11.17
C SER A 172 12.16 -0.08 12.49
N ALA A 173 12.41 -1.08 13.30
CA ALA A 173 12.99 -0.99 14.64
C ALA A 173 14.41 -0.35 14.70
N GLU A 174 15.13 -0.27 13.58
CA GLU A 174 16.50 0.27 13.52
C GLU A 174 16.59 1.71 13.00
N LEU A 175 15.52 2.25 12.43
CA LEU A 175 15.48 3.60 11.88
C LEU A 175 14.44 4.45 12.60
N SER A 176 14.58 4.59 13.93
CA SER A 176 13.78 5.54 14.68
C SER A 176 13.92 6.95 14.12
N ASN A 177 12.79 7.61 13.87
CA ASN A 177 12.75 9.03 13.55
C ASN A 177 12.81 9.91 14.82
N ASP A 178 13.06 9.34 16.01
CA ASP A 178 12.98 10.02 17.29
C ASP A 178 13.76 11.33 17.36
N ASP A 179 14.94 11.38 16.73
CA ASP A 179 15.80 12.57 16.65
C ASP A 179 15.44 13.51 15.48
N MET A 180 14.47 13.15 14.64
CA MET A 180 14.12 13.96 13.47
C MET A 180 13.17 15.08 13.91
N PRO A 181 13.48 16.34 13.59
CA PRO A 181 12.58 17.44 13.91
C PRO A 181 11.37 17.40 12.97
N VAL A 182 10.21 17.65 13.54
CA VAL A 182 8.97 17.94 12.82
C VAL A 182 8.42 19.27 13.28
N VAL A 183 7.86 20.06 12.36
CA VAL A 183 7.28 21.36 12.68
C VAL A 183 5.77 21.26 12.69
N ILE A 184 5.15 21.50 13.84
CA ILE A 184 3.70 21.60 13.94
C ILE A 184 3.30 23.03 13.59
N LEU A 185 2.37 23.17 12.66
CA LEU A 185 1.78 24.39 12.17
C LEU A 185 0.32 24.41 12.59
N HIS A 186 0.01 25.19 13.61
CA HIS A 186 -1.30 25.23 14.22
C HIS A 186 -1.85 26.66 14.21
N HIS A 187 -3.12 26.83 13.83
CA HIS A 187 -3.83 28.09 13.79
C HIS A 187 -3.12 29.21 13.01
N LEU A 188 -2.51 28.86 11.88
CA LEU A 188 -1.72 29.80 11.08
C LEU A 188 -2.52 31.08 10.73
N GLY A 189 -1.96 32.23 11.09
CA GLY A 189 -2.56 33.54 10.86
C GLY A 189 -3.56 33.98 11.94
N LEU A 190 -3.88 33.16 12.93
CA LEU A 190 -4.75 33.50 14.05
C LEU A 190 -3.96 34.05 15.22
N ALA A 191 -4.66 34.62 16.20
CA ALA A 191 -4.04 35.24 17.39
C ALA A 191 -3.31 34.22 18.28
N ASP A 192 -3.70 32.97 18.22
CA ASP A 192 -3.13 31.81 18.93
C ASP A 192 -2.29 30.93 18.01
N GLU A 193 -1.74 31.53 16.94
CA GLU A 193 -0.81 30.84 16.02
C GLU A 193 0.34 30.20 16.79
N ALA A 194 0.62 28.93 16.48
CA ALA A 194 1.76 28.21 17.00
C ALA A 194 2.54 27.51 15.88
N VAL A 195 3.84 27.79 15.82
CA VAL A 195 4.79 27.12 14.94
C VAL A 195 5.86 26.50 15.82
N ILE A 196 5.77 25.19 16.05
CA ILE A 196 6.53 24.51 17.09
C ILE A 196 7.36 23.40 16.43
N THR A 197 8.66 23.44 16.62
CA THR A 197 9.55 22.33 16.25
C THR A 197 9.67 21.38 17.41
N VAL A 198 9.34 20.11 17.16
CA VAL A 198 9.36 19.05 18.18
C VAL A 198 10.14 17.83 17.64
N PRO A 199 10.70 16.99 18.51
CA PRO A 199 11.19 15.68 18.10
C PRO A 199 10.02 14.82 17.65
N TRP A 200 10.30 13.83 16.80
CA TRP A 200 9.27 12.95 16.23
C TRP A 200 8.44 12.24 17.30
N SER A 201 9.09 11.80 18.39
CA SER A 201 8.43 11.16 19.54
C SER A 201 7.33 11.98 20.19
N GLU A 202 7.43 13.33 20.16
CA GLU A 202 6.50 14.26 20.80
C GLU A 202 5.39 14.77 19.87
N LEU A 203 5.36 14.32 18.60
CA LEU A 203 4.47 14.85 17.57
C LEU A 203 2.99 14.82 17.97
N ASP A 204 2.53 13.73 18.57
CA ASP A 204 1.12 13.49 18.93
C ASP A 204 0.76 13.88 20.37
N HIS A 205 1.72 14.45 21.11
CA HIS A 205 1.52 14.84 22.53
C HIS A 205 1.73 16.32 22.80
N THR A 206 2.29 17.10 21.86
CA THR A 206 2.72 18.48 22.11
C THR A 206 1.53 19.46 22.25
N LEU A 207 0.46 19.24 21.47
CA LEU A 207 -0.76 20.05 21.51
C LEU A 207 -1.98 19.21 21.16
N GLU A 208 -3.16 19.74 21.40
CA GLU A 208 -4.41 19.15 20.91
C GLU A 208 -4.65 19.61 19.47
N ALA A 209 -4.51 18.65 18.54
CA ALA A 209 -4.67 18.90 17.13
C ALA A 209 -6.14 19.09 16.75
N ASP A 210 -6.41 20.04 15.88
CA ASP A 210 -7.72 20.31 15.32
C ASP A 210 -7.68 20.51 13.80
N HIS A 211 -8.80 20.92 13.20
CA HIS A 211 -8.96 21.12 11.75
C HIS A 211 -8.05 22.22 11.14
N LEU A 212 -7.38 23.03 11.95
CA LEU A 212 -6.39 24.03 11.55
C LEU A 212 -4.95 23.59 11.83
N THR A 213 -4.74 22.30 12.06
CA THR A 213 -3.42 21.72 12.29
C THR A 213 -2.88 21.08 11.02
N SER A 214 -1.63 21.37 10.71
CA SER A 214 -0.81 20.72 9.69
C SER A 214 0.60 20.52 10.23
N ILE A 215 1.40 19.66 9.59
CA ILE A 215 2.78 19.45 10.01
C ILE A 215 3.71 19.56 8.80
N PHE A 216 4.93 20.02 9.05
CA PHE A 216 6.01 20.02 8.08
C PHE A 216 7.11 19.08 8.54
N ILE A 217 7.47 18.13 7.67
CA ILE A 217 8.50 17.13 7.90
C ILE A 217 9.66 17.47 6.98
N PRO A 218 10.75 18.07 7.49
CA PRO A 218 11.90 18.47 6.68
C PRO A 218 12.60 17.29 6.00
N ALA A 219 12.70 16.20 6.75
CA ALA A 219 13.25 14.94 6.25
C ALA A 219 12.56 13.77 6.94
N LEU A 220 12.40 12.67 6.22
CA LEU A 220 11.85 11.43 6.72
C LEU A 220 12.88 10.34 6.45
N ARG A 221 13.30 9.62 7.49
CA ARG A 221 14.03 8.37 7.30
C ARG A 221 13.01 7.37 6.82
N SER A 222 13.12 7.06 5.54
CA SER A 222 12.08 6.29 4.90
C SER A 222 12.18 4.83 5.26
N PRO A 223 11.02 4.25 5.61
CA PRO A 223 10.88 2.83 5.74
C PRO A 223 11.00 2.12 4.39
N VAL A 224 10.90 0.81 4.44
CA VAL A 224 10.91 -0.22 3.39
C VAL A 224 10.77 0.29 1.93
N GLY A 225 9.87 1.26 1.68
CA GLY A 225 9.62 1.77 0.33
C GLY A 225 10.83 2.42 -0.33
N ARG A 226 11.60 3.23 0.41
CA ARG A 226 12.81 3.89 -0.13
C ARG A 226 13.90 2.87 -0.44
N ASP A 227 14.14 1.96 0.49
CA ASP A 227 15.21 0.99 0.34
C ASP A 227 14.89 -0.01 -0.77
N LEU A 228 13.61 -0.42 -0.91
CA LEU A 228 13.17 -1.21 -2.05
C LEU A 228 13.30 -0.45 -3.38
N ILE A 229 13.00 0.86 -3.42
CA ILE A 229 13.20 1.67 -4.63
C ILE A 229 14.70 1.80 -4.95
N ALA A 230 15.53 2.11 -3.94
CA ALA A 230 16.97 2.20 -4.11
C ALA A 230 17.57 0.87 -4.59
N PHE A 231 17.12 -0.24 -4.03
CA PHE A 231 17.52 -1.58 -4.43
C PHE A 231 17.06 -1.92 -5.86
N HIS A 232 15.83 -1.57 -6.23
CA HIS A 232 15.32 -1.72 -7.60
C HIS A 232 16.18 -0.94 -8.60
N GLU A 233 16.51 0.32 -8.32
CA GLU A 233 17.37 1.14 -9.19
C GLU A 233 18.80 0.60 -9.25
N LEU A 234 19.32 0.05 -8.16
CA LEU A 234 20.61 -0.65 -8.13
C LEU A 234 20.61 -1.86 -9.06
N ALA A 235 19.60 -2.73 -8.96
CA ALA A 235 19.46 -3.92 -9.81
C ALA A 235 19.40 -3.54 -11.31
N ARG A 236 18.66 -2.50 -11.68
CA ARG A 236 18.61 -1.96 -13.04
C ARG A 236 19.96 -1.41 -13.50
N THR A 237 20.68 -0.76 -12.61
CA THR A 237 22.02 -0.22 -12.90
C THR A 237 23.04 -1.33 -13.14
N LEU A 238 23.08 -2.34 -12.27
CA LEU A 238 23.91 -3.53 -12.44
C LEU A 238 23.60 -4.23 -13.77
N ARG A 239 22.33 -4.44 -14.05
CA ARG A 239 21.89 -5.07 -15.31
C ARG A 239 22.33 -4.30 -16.55
N ARG A 240 22.47 -2.96 -16.48
CA ARG A 240 22.91 -2.11 -17.58
C ARG A 240 24.44 -2.03 -17.69
N GLU A 241 25.15 -1.96 -16.56
CA GLU A 241 26.55 -1.56 -16.52
C GLU A 241 27.52 -2.69 -16.18
N CYS A 242 27.09 -3.69 -15.39
CA CYS A 242 27.93 -4.84 -15.07
C CYS A 242 27.96 -5.82 -16.25
N PRO A 243 29.15 -6.19 -16.78
CA PRO A 243 29.26 -7.11 -17.91
C PRO A 243 28.66 -8.49 -17.63
N TRP A 244 28.85 -9.01 -16.41
CA TRP A 244 28.33 -10.31 -16.02
C TRP A 244 26.79 -10.29 -15.91
N ASP A 245 26.23 -9.30 -15.21
CA ASP A 245 24.77 -9.18 -15.05
C ASP A 245 24.07 -9.02 -16.40
N ARG A 246 24.65 -8.22 -17.30
CA ARG A 246 24.09 -7.95 -18.64
C ARG A 246 23.92 -9.20 -19.49
N GLU A 247 24.78 -10.20 -19.33
CA GLU A 247 24.74 -11.44 -20.11
C GLU A 247 23.77 -12.48 -19.55
N GLN A 248 23.30 -12.32 -18.30
CA GLN A 248 22.42 -13.31 -17.67
C GLN A 248 21.06 -13.37 -18.35
N THR A 249 20.49 -14.57 -18.32
CA THR A 249 19.14 -14.90 -18.79
C THR A 249 18.34 -15.54 -17.66
N HIS A 250 17.03 -15.66 -17.81
CA HIS A 250 16.20 -16.40 -16.85
C HIS A 250 16.70 -17.84 -16.64
N GLN A 251 17.23 -18.47 -17.68
CA GLN A 251 17.72 -19.85 -17.63
C GLN A 251 19.08 -19.93 -16.92
N SER A 252 20.01 -19.01 -17.20
CA SER A 252 21.33 -19.03 -16.55
C SER A 252 21.25 -18.76 -15.05
N LEU A 253 20.26 -18.00 -14.60
CA LEU A 253 20.02 -17.68 -13.19
C LEU A 253 19.29 -18.78 -12.41
N THR A 254 18.81 -19.85 -13.08
CA THR A 254 18.06 -20.91 -12.38
C THR A 254 18.90 -21.59 -11.31
N THR A 255 20.17 -21.80 -11.54
CA THR A 255 21.08 -22.44 -10.57
C THR A 255 21.26 -21.57 -9.35
N TYR A 256 21.53 -20.28 -9.54
CA TYR A 256 21.68 -19.31 -8.46
C TYR A 256 20.39 -19.18 -7.63
N LEU A 257 19.22 -19.07 -8.26
CA LEU A 257 17.95 -19.03 -7.55
C LEU A 257 17.74 -20.26 -6.64
N LEU A 258 18.20 -21.44 -7.07
CA LEU A 258 18.13 -22.66 -6.25
C LEU A 258 19.15 -22.63 -5.11
N GLU A 259 20.36 -22.15 -5.35
CA GLU A 259 21.39 -21.96 -4.33
C GLU A 259 20.89 -21.04 -3.23
N GLU A 260 20.49 -19.80 -3.56
CA GLU A 260 19.93 -18.84 -2.57
C GLU A 260 18.70 -19.40 -1.84
N THR A 261 17.86 -20.16 -2.55
CA THR A 261 16.71 -20.81 -1.89
C THR A 261 17.14 -21.82 -0.83
N TYR A 262 18.20 -22.60 -1.07
CA TYR A 262 18.71 -23.56 -0.11
C TYR A 262 19.47 -22.87 1.05
N GLU A 263 20.17 -21.78 0.81
CA GLU A 263 20.85 -20.97 1.81
C GLU A 263 19.83 -20.35 2.77
N VAL A 264 18.71 -19.81 2.28
CA VAL A 264 17.57 -19.41 3.11
C VAL A 264 17.03 -20.57 3.96
N VAL A 265 16.89 -21.77 3.40
CA VAL A 265 16.41 -22.96 4.13
C VAL A 265 17.39 -23.34 5.23
N ASP A 266 18.70 -23.29 4.99
CA ASP A 266 19.73 -23.58 5.97
C ASP A 266 19.77 -22.53 7.07
N ALA A 267 19.67 -21.24 6.74
CA ALA A 267 19.56 -20.14 7.69
C ALA A 267 18.33 -20.28 8.60
N LEU A 268 17.16 -20.62 8.01
CA LEU A 268 15.94 -20.92 8.78
C LEU A 268 16.08 -22.11 9.72
N ALA A 269 16.81 -23.14 9.31
CA ALA A 269 17.07 -24.32 10.16
C ALA A 269 18.03 -24.01 11.31
N ALA A 270 18.93 -23.04 11.12
CA ALA A 270 19.89 -22.57 12.10
C ALA A 270 19.36 -21.44 13.00
N LEU A 271 18.17 -20.91 12.70
CA LEU A 271 17.61 -19.75 13.41
C LEU A 271 17.47 -20.02 14.92
N ASN A 272 18.02 -19.13 15.73
CA ASN A 272 17.98 -19.20 17.19
C ASN A 272 17.62 -17.81 17.75
N ILE A 273 16.47 -17.69 18.35
CA ILE A 273 15.94 -16.43 18.91
C ILE A 273 16.85 -15.78 19.97
N ASP A 274 17.74 -16.57 20.59
CA ASP A 274 18.68 -16.07 21.58
C ASP A 274 20.05 -15.68 21.00
N ASP A 275 20.20 -15.80 19.64
CA ASP A 275 21.45 -15.49 18.95
C ASP A 275 21.17 -14.49 17.80
N PRO A 276 21.45 -13.19 18.01
CA PRO A 276 21.26 -12.16 16.99
C PRO A 276 22.02 -12.42 15.68
N ALA A 277 23.15 -13.15 15.73
CA ALA A 277 23.91 -13.47 14.53
C ALA A 277 23.13 -14.41 13.57
N SER A 278 22.21 -15.22 14.10
CA SER A 278 21.35 -16.06 13.28
C SER A 278 20.29 -15.24 12.52
N ASP A 279 19.83 -14.12 13.09
CA ASP A 279 18.92 -13.19 12.41
C ASP A 279 19.65 -12.43 11.30
N GLU A 280 20.88 -11.97 11.56
CA GLU A 280 21.72 -11.31 10.55
C GLU A 280 21.97 -12.24 9.34
N HIS A 281 22.30 -13.50 9.61
CA HIS A 281 22.50 -14.50 8.55
C HIS A 281 21.21 -14.73 7.75
N LEU A 282 20.07 -14.92 8.41
CA LEU A 282 18.79 -15.09 7.70
C LEU A 282 18.43 -13.83 6.88
N MET A 283 18.71 -12.64 7.38
CA MET A 283 18.46 -11.38 6.66
C MET A 283 19.32 -11.30 5.39
N GLU A 284 20.59 -11.71 5.45
CA GLU A 284 21.52 -11.77 4.31
C GLU A 284 20.95 -12.69 3.21
N GLU A 285 20.62 -13.94 3.55
CA GLU A 285 20.11 -14.93 2.59
C GLU A 285 18.74 -14.53 1.99
N LEU A 286 17.87 -13.91 2.79
CA LEU A 286 16.62 -13.35 2.27
C LEU A 286 16.88 -12.18 1.29
N GLY A 287 17.94 -11.40 1.52
CA GLY A 287 18.39 -10.35 0.62
C GLY A 287 18.85 -10.91 -0.73
N ASP A 288 19.64 -11.98 -0.73
CA ASP A 288 20.13 -12.62 -1.94
C ASP A 288 18.98 -13.27 -2.74
N LEU A 289 18.04 -13.90 -2.05
CA LEU A 289 16.83 -14.40 -2.71
C LEU A 289 15.98 -13.27 -3.30
N LEU A 290 15.85 -12.13 -2.60
CA LEU A 290 15.17 -10.94 -3.11
C LEU A 290 15.87 -10.39 -4.36
N TYR A 291 17.21 -10.44 -4.39
CA TYR A 291 17.97 -10.02 -5.56
C TYR A 291 17.68 -10.90 -6.79
N GLN A 292 17.52 -12.21 -6.62
CA GLN A 292 17.11 -13.07 -7.72
C GLN A 292 15.75 -12.66 -8.31
N ILE A 293 14.78 -12.26 -7.47
CA ILE A 293 13.48 -11.79 -7.92
C ILE A 293 13.61 -10.50 -8.73
N GLU A 294 14.37 -9.51 -8.21
CA GLU A 294 14.63 -8.23 -8.89
C GLU A 294 15.37 -8.44 -10.21
N PHE A 295 16.34 -9.34 -10.24
CA PHE A 295 17.10 -9.66 -11.44
C PHE A 295 16.20 -10.21 -12.55
N HIS A 296 15.34 -11.17 -12.21
CA HIS A 296 14.36 -11.70 -13.13
C HIS A 296 13.37 -10.62 -13.61
N ALA A 297 12.94 -9.72 -12.73
CA ALA A 297 12.10 -8.59 -13.10
C ALA A 297 12.79 -7.64 -14.07
N ALA A 298 14.06 -7.29 -13.82
CA ALA A 298 14.84 -6.41 -14.68
C ALA A 298 15.05 -7.02 -16.09
N ILE A 299 15.30 -8.32 -16.19
CA ILE A 299 15.38 -9.02 -17.48
C ILE A 299 14.04 -8.94 -18.24
N ALA A 300 12.93 -9.18 -17.55
CA ALA A 300 11.60 -9.14 -18.16
C ALA A 300 11.21 -7.72 -18.62
N GLU A 301 11.56 -6.70 -17.83
CA GLU A 301 11.34 -5.30 -18.15
C GLU A 301 12.11 -4.89 -19.42
N GLN A 302 13.39 -5.25 -19.54
CA GLN A 302 14.18 -5.00 -20.75
C GLN A 302 13.58 -5.65 -22.01
N GLN A 303 12.86 -6.75 -21.83
CA GLN A 303 12.17 -7.46 -22.91
C GLN A 303 10.73 -6.94 -23.15
N GLY A 304 10.29 -5.90 -22.40
CA GLY A 304 8.95 -5.32 -22.52
C GLY A 304 7.82 -6.27 -22.10
N ARG A 305 8.07 -7.23 -21.20
CA ARG A 305 7.09 -8.25 -20.78
C ARG A 305 6.33 -7.87 -19.52
N PHE A 306 7.01 -7.65 -18.42
CA PHE A 306 6.45 -7.23 -17.12
C PHE A 306 7.54 -6.57 -16.27
N THR A 307 7.11 -5.84 -15.25
CA THR A 307 7.95 -5.08 -14.32
C THR A 307 7.88 -5.65 -12.92
N MET A 308 8.78 -5.19 -12.02
CA MET A 308 8.67 -5.46 -10.59
C MET A 308 7.34 -4.98 -10.00
N GLY A 309 6.84 -3.83 -10.47
CA GLY A 309 5.52 -3.32 -10.10
C GLY A 309 4.38 -4.27 -10.44
N ASP A 310 4.47 -4.97 -11.58
CA ASP A 310 3.45 -5.97 -11.97
C ASP A 310 3.51 -7.22 -11.08
N ILE A 311 4.73 -7.65 -10.67
CA ILE A 311 4.92 -8.76 -9.74
C ILE A 311 4.30 -8.41 -8.38
N ALA A 312 4.65 -7.24 -7.83
CA ALA A 312 4.15 -6.79 -6.53
C ALA A 312 2.62 -6.62 -6.52
N ARG A 313 2.06 -5.98 -7.55
CA ARG A 313 0.60 -5.83 -7.70
C ARG A 313 -0.08 -7.18 -7.86
N GLY A 314 0.48 -8.05 -8.67
CA GLY A 314 -0.08 -9.39 -8.91
C GLY A 314 -0.18 -10.24 -7.65
N ILE A 315 0.85 -10.22 -6.80
CA ILE A 315 0.81 -10.95 -5.52
C ILE A 315 -0.10 -10.26 -4.50
N HIS A 316 -0.09 -8.92 -4.41
CA HIS A 316 -1.00 -8.14 -3.56
C HIS A 316 -2.46 -8.49 -3.86
N ASP A 317 -2.90 -8.33 -5.11
CA ASP A 317 -4.30 -8.57 -5.51
C ASP A 317 -4.71 -10.03 -5.30
N LYS A 318 -3.79 -10.95 -5.51
CA LYS A 318 -4.00 -12.38 -5.24
C LYS A 318 -4.20 -12.65 -3.76
N LEU A 319 -3.40 -12.04 -2.88
CA LEU A 319 -3.51 -12.22 -1.43
C LEU A 319 -4.79 -11.58 -0.89
N VAL A 320 -5.11 -10.35 -1.28
CA VAL A 320 -6.37 -9.68 -0.90
C VAL A 320 -7.59 -10.54 -1.29
N ARG A 321 -7.62 -11.01 -2.53
CA ARG A 321 -8.72 -11.86 -3.02
C ARG A 321 -8.83 -13.20 -2.29
N ARG A 322 -7.71 -13.79 -1.87
CA ARG A 322 -7.68 -15.08 -1.17
C ARG A 322 -7.90 -14.99 0.33
N HIS A 323 -7.96 -13.77 0.89
CA HIS A 323 -8.22 -13.52 2.31
C HIS A 323 -9.49 -12.68 2.51
N PRO A 324 -10.67 -13.13 2.02
CA PRO A 324 -11.91 -12.37 2.15
C PRO A 324 -12.31 -12.15 3.62
N HIS A 325 -11.92 -13.04 4.52
CA HIS A 325 -12.13 -12.90 5.96
C HIS A 325 -11.37 -11.72 6.59
N VAL A 326 -10.33 -11.19 5.92
CA VAL A 326 -9.59 -10.01 6.36
C VAL A 326 -10.08 -8.74 5.65
N PHE A 327 -10.31 -8.82 4.33
CA PHE A 327 -10.47 -7.64 3.47
C PHE A 327 -11.91 -7.40 2.98
N ALA A 328 -12.88 -8.32 3.21
CA ALA A 328 -14.27 -8.08 2.81
C ALA A 328 -14.96 -7.07 3.72
N SER A 329 -15.83 -6.24 3.14
CA SER A 329 -16.58 -5.18 3.85
C SER A 329 -17.56 -5.73 4.92
N SER A 330 -17.93 -7.01 4.85
CA SER A 330 -18.76 -7.70 5.85
C SER A 330 -17.88 -8.66 6.65
N ARG A 331 -17.23 -8.16 7.70
CA ARG A 331 -16.57 -9.04 8.68
C ARG A 331 -17.63 -9.81 9.48
N SER A 332 -17.49 -11.14 9.52
CA SER A 332 -18.18 -11.95 10.52
C SER A 332 -17.58 -11.65 11.90
N GLU A 333 -18.43 -11.46 12.91
CA GLU A 333 -17.98 -11.28 14.31
C GLU A 333 -17.28 -12.52 14.91
N GLN A 334 -17.32 -13.65 14.21
CA GLN A 334 -16.66 -14.89 14.62
C GLN A 334 -15.43 -15.14 13.77
N GLU A 335 -14.29 -15.31 14.42
CA GLU A 335 -13.06 -15.77 13.76
C GLU A 335 -13.31 -17.15 13.12
N PRO A 336 -13.01 -17.32 11.82
CA PRO A 336 -13.17 -18.60 11.14
C PRO A 336 -12.18 -19.63 11.68
N ASP A 337 -12.62 -20.87 11.87
CA ASP A 337 -11.76 -22.01 12.21
C ASP A 337 -10.70 -22.24 11.11
N GLN A 338 -9.50 -22.63 11.49
CA GLN A 338 -8.37 -22.87 10.60
C GLN A 338 -8.69 -23.89 9.48
N ALA A 339 -9.50 -24.90 9.76
CA ALA A 339 -9.96 -25.88 8.78
C ALA A 339 -10.88 -25.26 7.70
N MET A 340 -11.76 -24.33 8.11
CA MET A 340 -12.63 -23.59 7.19
C MET A 340 -11.83 -22.63 6.30
N LEU A 341 -10.77 -22.01 6.83
CA LEU A 341 -9.88 -21.15 6.06
C LEU A 341 -9.16 -21.93 4.96
N VAL A 342 -8.61 -23.10 5.27
CA VAL A 342 -7.92 -23.98 4.30
C VAL A 342 -8.87 -24.42 3.19
N GLN A 343 -10.11 -24.79 3.54
CA GLN A 343 -11.11 -25.20 2.57
C GLN A 343 -11.55 -24.05 1.66
N SER A 344 -11.77 -22.87 2.24
CA SER A 344 -12.08 -21.65 1.49
C SER A 344 -10.96 -21.31 0.48
N TRP A 345 -9.69 -21.47 0.86
CA TRP A 345 -8.54 -21.26 0.00
C TRP A 345 -8.51 -22.22 -1.21
N ASP A 346 -8.79 -23.50 -0.97
CA ASP A 346 -8.86 -24.51 -2.05
C ASP A 346 -10.01 -24.23 -3.03
N ASP A 347 -11.15 -23.76 -2.53
CA ASP A 347 -12.31 -23.42 -3.36
C ASP A 347 -12.07 -22.15 -4.18
N ILE A 348 -11.44 -21.11 -3.60
CA ILE A 348 -11.03 -19.89 -4.32
C ILE A 348 -10.03 -20.24 -5.44
N LYS A 349 -9.01 -21.08 -5.16
CA LYS A 349 -8.04 -21.54 -6.17
C LYS A 349 -8.71 -22.28 -7.32
N LYS A 350 -9.71 -23.13 -7.03
CA LYS A 350 -10.48 -23.84 -8.07
C LYS A 350 -11.28 -22.88 -8.93
N ALA A 351 -11.96 -21.91 -8.31
CA ALA A 351 -12.73 -20.88 -9.01
C ALA A 351 -11.83 -20.01 -9.91
N GLU A 352 -10.61 -19.63 -9.45
CA GLU A 352 -9.63 -18.89 -10.24
C GLU A 352 -9.17 -19.66 -11.48
N LYS A 353 -8.91 -20.96 -11.35
CA LYS A 353 -8.52 -21.82 -12.48
C LYS A 353 -9.65 -21.94 -13.49
N LEU A 354 -10.87 -22.14 -13.02
CA LEU A 354 -12.07 -22.23 -13.85
C LEU A 354 -12.32 -20.92 -14.63
N ALA A 355 -12.18 -19.79 -13.97
CA ALA A 355 -12.34 -18.46 -14.58
C ALA A 355 -11.29 -18.19 -15.68
N LYS A 356 -10.10 -18.79 -15.57
CA LYS A 356 -9.03 -18.73 -16.60
C LYS A 356 -9.20 -19.78 -17.69
N GLY A 357 -10.25 -20.60 -17.69
CA GLY A 357 -10.46 -21.68 -18.64
C GLY A 357 -9.45 -22.83 -18.52
N ILE A 358 -8.74 -22.93 -17.39
CA ILE A 358 -7.74 -23.95 -17.15
C ILE A 358 -8.43 -25.17 -16.53
N ILE A 359 -8.60 -26.22 -17.32
CA ILE A 359 -9.00 -27.54 -16.83
C ILE A 359 -7.73 -28.22 -16.30
N ALA A 360 -7.42 -27.99 -15.03
CA ALA A 360 -6.25 -28.55 -14.39
C ALA A 360 -6.47 -30.02 -14.02
N GLY A 361 -5.56 -30.89 -14.42
CA GLY A 361 -5.44 -32.24 -13.90
C GLY A 361 -5.14 -32.25 -12.39
N LEU A 362 -5.35 -33.38 -11.73
CA LEU A 362 -5.18 -33.52 -10.28
C LEU A 362 -3.76 -33.12 -9.81
N PHE A 363 -2.75 -33.34 -10.61
CA PHE A 363 -1.33 -33.14 -10.25
C PHE A 363 -0.68 -31.91 -10.90
N ASP A 364 -1.39 -31.12 -11.72
CA ASP A 364 -0.82 -30.01 -12.53
C ASP A 364 -0.26 -28.85 -11.71
N ASP A 365 -0.61 -28.74 -10.45
CA ASP A 365 -0.12 -27.71 -9.53
C ASP A 365 1.12 -28.16 -8.72
N ILE A 366 1.64 -29.38 -8.96
CA ILE A 366 2.90 -29.84 -8.36
C ILE A 366 4.03 -29.46 -9.33
N PRO A 367 4.95 -28.57 -8.96
CA PRO A 367 6.05 -28.19 -9.83
C PRO A 367 6.96 -29.38 -10.10
N GLN A 368 7.21 -29.67 -11.38
CA GLN A 368 8.05 -30.81 -11.79
C GLN A 368 9.54 -30.64 -11.43
N ALA A 369 9.96 -29.39 -11.18
CA ALA A 369 11.33 -29.06 -10.77
C ALA A 369 11.57 -29.24 -9.26
N THR A 370 10.56 -29.55 -8.48
CA THR A 370 10.70 -29.82 -7.03
C THR A 370 11.60 -31.04 -6.83
N GLY A 371 12.43 -31.04 -5.79
CA GLY A 371 13.27 -32.19 -5.42
C GLY A 371 12.46 -33.48 -5.32
N SER A 372 13.02 -34.62 -5.76
CA SER A 372 12.24 -35.84 -6.01
C SER A 372 11.51 -36.37 -4.78
N LEU A 373 12.08 -36.25 -3.58
CA LEU A 373 11.41 -36.63 -2.35
C LEU A 373 10.18 -35.75 -2.06
N ALA A 374 10.32 -34.43 -2.19
CA ALA A 374 9.21 -33.47 -2.02
C ALA A 374 8.14 -33.67 -3.11
N TYR A 375 8.56 -33.89 -4.36
CA TYR A 375 7.66 -34.21 -5.47
C TYR A 375 6.87 -35.50 -5.21
N ALA A 376 7.54 -36.58 -4.80
CA ALA A 376 6.91 -37.85 -4.46
C ALA A 376 5.90 -37.67 -3.32
N SER A 377 6.29 -36.98 -2.24
CA SER A 377 5.40 -36.68 -1.10
C SER A 377 4.13 -35.92 -1.54
N ALA A 378 4.28 -34.89 -2.40
CA ALA A 378 3.15 -34.13 -2.90
C ALA A 378 2.20 -34.95 -3.78
N VAL A 379 2.75 -35.82 -4.65
CA VAL A 379 1.97 -36.75 -5.48
C VAL A 379 1.21 -37.74 -4.62
N LEU A 380 1.89 -38.39 -3.64
CA LEU A 380 1.27 -39.33 -2.68
C LEU A 380 0.13 -38.69 -1.90
N LYS A 381 0.34 -37.47 -1.36
CA LYS A 381 -0.67 -36.73 -0.61
C LYS A 381 -1.92 -36.47 -1.46
N LYS A 382 -1.76 -36.05 -2.72
CA LYS A 382 -2.90 -35.78 -3.62
C LYS A 382 -3.64 -37.04 -4.04
N ALA A 383 -2.91 -38.09 -4.38
CA ALA A 383 -3.49 -39.37 -4.72
C ALA A 383 -4.30 -39.96 -3.57
N ALA A 384 -3.77 -39.90 -2.34
CA ALA A 384 -4.51 -40.32 -1.14
C ALA A 384 -5.80 -39.52 -0.93
N LYS A 385 -5.76 -38.17 -1.09
CA LYS A 385 -6.96 -37.31 -0.99
C LYS A 385 -8.02 -37.65 -2.06
N ALA A 386 -7.60 -38.16 -3.22
CA ALA A 386 -8.46 -38.55 -4.32
C ALA A 386 -8.82 -40.06 -4.33
N ASN A 387 -8.41 -40.81 -3.30
CA ASN A 387 -8.59 -42.27 -3.22
C ASN A 387 -8.03 -43.04 -4.41
N LEU A 388 -6.90 -42.56 -5.00
CA LEU A 388 -6.25 -43.21 -6.12
C LEU A 388 -5.18 -44.17 -5.63
N PRO A 389 -5.10 -45.39 -6.23
CA PRO A 389 -4.07 -46.34 -5.87
C PRO A 389 -2.70 -45.87 -6.38
N ILE A 390 -1.72 -45.83 -5.48
CA ILE A 390 -0.31 -45.70 -5.85
C ILE A 390 0.39 -46.94 -5.29
N THR A 391 1.10 -47.65 -6.18
CA THR A 391 1.77 -48.90 -5.81
C THR A 391 3.05 -48.53 -5.03
N THR A 392 3.09 -48.85 -3.74
CA THR A 392 4.30 -48.85 -2.92
C THR A 392 4.56 -50.25 -2.38
N THR A 393 5.81 -50.73 -2.45
CA THR A 393 6.19 -51.99 -1.78
C THR A 393 6.26 -51.75 -0.29
N SER A 394 5.42 -52.44 0.49
CA SER A 394 5.43 -52.31 1.93
C SER A 394 6.48 -53.22 2.59
N GLN A 395 7.64 -52.65 2.94
CA GLN A 395 8.43 -53.14 4.08
C GLN A 395 8.11 -52.23 5.26
N SER A 396 7.66 -52.83 6.34
CA SER A 396 7.43 -52.10 7.59
C SER A 396 8.78 -51.81 8.24
N LEU A 397 9.23 -50.57 8.18
CA LEU A 397 10.37 -50.03 8.90
C LEU A 397 9.85 -49.42 10.19
N SER A 398 10.48 -49.74 11.32
CA SER A 398 9.90 -49.51 12.63
C SER A 398 10.35 -48.23 13.34
N ASP A 399 11.36 -47.52 12.82
CA ASP A 399 11.89 -46.28 13.39
C ASP A 399 12.29 -45.25 12.32
N ILE A 400 12.24 -43.95 12.67
CA ILE A 400 12.66 -42.83 11.79
C ILE A 400 14.14 -42.97 11.39
N SER A 401 14.99 -43.39 12.32
CA SER A 401 16.42 -43.62 12.05
C SER A 401 16.64 -44.69 10.99
N ASP A 402 15.87 -45.79 11.05
CA ASP A 402 15.94 -46.89 10.12
C ASP A 402 15.47 -46.44 8.70
N LEU A 403 14.45 -45.60 8.61
CA LEU A 403 13.99 -44.99 7.35
C LEU A 403 15.05 -44.09 6.74
N GLY A 404 15.71 -43.25 7.54
CA GLY A 404 16.80 -42.38 7.09
C GLY A 404 18.00 -43.15 6.56
N LEU A 405 18.41 -44.20 7.28
CA LEU A 405 19.49 -45.11 6.85
C LEU A 405 19.13 -45.83 5.58
N HIS A 406 17.92 -46.36 5.46
CA HIS A 406 17.47 -47.02 4.24
C HIS A 406 17.45 -46.08 3.01
N LEU A 407 17.00 -44.84 3.18
CA LEU A 407 17.10 -43.82 2.14
C LEU A 407 18.55 -43.54 1.73
N LEU A 408 19.46 -43.44 2.72
CA LEU A 408 20.88 -43.22 2.49
C LEU A 408 21.51 -44.43 1.73
N GLU A 409 21.14 -45.66 2.10
CA GLU A 409 21.58 -46.90 1.43
C GLU A 409 21.09 -46.92 -0.07
N VAL A 410 19.84 -46.54 -0.32
CA VAL A 410 19.30 -46.42 -1.65
C VAL A 410 20.06 -45.38 -2.49
N VAL A 411 20.37 -44.23 -1.89
CA VAL A 411 21.18 -43.17 -2.55
C VAL A 411 22.59 -43.68 -2.85
N ALA A 412 23.21 -44.39 -1.90
CA ALA A 412 24.54 -44.97 -2.05
C ALA A 412 24.56 -46.02 -3.18
N GLU A 413 23.56 -46.89 -3.25
CA GLU A 413 23.39 -47.89 -4.29
C GLU A 413 23.19 -47.24 -5.66
N CYS A 414 22.35 -46.20 -5.76
CA CYS A 414 22.18 -45.43 -7.01
C CYS A 414 23.52 -44.86 -7.49
N ARG A 415 24.30 -44.26 -6.57
CA ARG A 415 25.62 -43.69 -6.91
C ARG A 415 26.60 -44.78 -7.38
N SER A 416 26.62 -45.93 -6.74
CA SER A 416 27.51 -47.06 -7.12
C SER A 416 27.24 -47.56 -8.54
N ARG A 417 26.02 -47.42 -9.00
CA ARG A 417 25.59 -47.81 -10.36
C ARG A 417 25.64 -46.65 -11.39
N GLY A 418 26.10 -45.47 -10.98
CA GLY A 418 26.08 -44.26 -11.83
C GLY A 418 24.69 -43.74 -12.16
N ILE A 419 23.72 -44.02 -11.29
CA ILE A 419 22.32 -43.56 -11.40
C ILE A 419 22.15 -42.36 -10.48
N ASP A 420 21.55 -41.30 -11.01
CA ASP A 420 21.12 -40.17 -10.20
C ASP A 420 19.85 -40.56 -9.42
N PRO A 421 19.86 -40.52 -8.05
CA PRO A 421 18.72 -40.94 -7.25
C PRO A 421 17.50 -40.01 -7.42
N GLU A 422 17.72 -38.71 -7.64
CA GLU A 422 16.66 -37.78 -7.91
C GLU A 422 15.93 -38.09 -9.21
N VAL A 423 16.69 -38.35 -10.27
CA VAL A 423 16.15 -38.74 -11.57
C VAL A 423 15.44 -40.10 -11.49
N ALA A 424 16.01 -41.07 -10.80
CA ALA A 424 15.42 -42.39 -10.62
C ALA A 424 14.06 -42.33 -9.92
N LEU A 425 14.01 -41.64 -8.76
CA LEU A 425 12.75 -41.47 -8.00
C LEU A 425 11.72 -40.66 -8.77
N ARG A 426 12.14 -39.61 -9.48
CA ARG A 426 11.27 -38.75 -10.29
C ARG A 426 10.61 -39.56 -11.42
N ASN A 427 11.38 -40.39 -12.11
CA ASN A 427 10.87 -41.22 -13.22
C ASN A 427 9.80 -42.21 -12.73
N VAL A 428 10.06 -42.89 -11.63
CA VAL A 428 9.10 -43.82 -11.02
C VAL A 428 7.84 -43.07 -10.55
N THR A 429 8.01 -41.90 -9.85
CA THR A 429 6.90 -41.10 -9.39
C THR A 429 6.02 -40.60 -10.54
N ASN A 430 6.63 -40.17 -11.63
CA ASN A 430 5.90 -39.77 -12.86
C ASN A 430 5.12 -40.95 -13.50
N ALA A 431 5.70 -42.13 -13.55
CA ALA A 431 5.01 -43.32 -14.06
C ALA A 431 3.77 -43.65 -13.20
N GLN A 432 3.89 -43.58 -11.87
CA GLN A 432 2.78 -43.83 -10.95
C GLN A 432 1.70 -42.73 -11.06
N ARG A 433 2.12 -41.48 -11.23
CA ARG A 433 1.20 -40.36 -11.45
C ARG A 433 0.36 -40.58 -12.71
N LEU A 434 1.00 -40.92 -13.82
CA LEU A 434 0.32 -41.20 -15.10
C LEU A 434 -0.66 -42.37 -14.98
N ALA A 435 -0.25 -43.47 -14.30
CA ALA A 435 -1.15 -44.60 -14.04
C ALA A 435 -2.37 -44.18 -13.21
N ALA A 436 -2.19 -43.38 -12.18
CA ALA A 436 -3.28 -42.82 -11.35
C ALA A 436 -4.23 -41.92 -12.16
N GLU A 437 -3.68 -41.06 -13.02
CA GLU A 437 -4.50 -40.23 -13.94
C GLU A 437 -5.32 -41.06 -14.96
N GLN A 438 -4.77 -42.16 -15.44
CA GLN A 438 -5.51 -43.10 -16.31
C GLN A 438 -6.66 -43.74 -15.56
N HIS A 439 -6.48 -44.08 -14.30
CA HIS A 439 -7.53 -44.65 -13.44
C HIS A 439 -8.69 -43.69 -13.17
N LEU A 440 -8.41 -42.37 -13.15
CA LEU A 440 -9.43 -41.32 -13.02
C LEU A 440 -10.28 -41.13 -14.29
N LYS A 441 -9.75 -41.56 -15.48
CA LYS A 441 -10.45 -41.44 -16.76
C LYS A 441 -11.23 -42.68 -17.15
N ALA A 442 -11.01 -43.80 -16.47
CA ALA A 442 -11.72 -45.05 -16.63
C ALA A 442 -12.92 -45.18 -15.69
#